data_b3e6a82a4eea8f01ddc30aa407fdc9b1
#
_entry.id   b3e6a82a4eea8f01ddc30aa407fdc9b1
#
_cell.length_a   1.000
_cell.length_b   1.000
_cell.length_c   1.000
_cell.angle_alpha   90.00
_cell.angle_beta   90.00
_cell.angle_gamma   90.00
#
_symmetry.space_group_name_H-M   'P 1'
#
loop_
_entity.id
_entity.type
_entity.pdbx_description
1 polymer ?
#
loop_
_entity_poly.entity_id
_entity_poly.type
_entity_poly.pdbx_seq_one_letter_code
_entity_poly.pdbx_strand_id
1 'polypeptide(L)'
;MKRIKGSLAAYALLVLACLAVNWGGDQIVSRLNWPVWLDSIGTVVCAYIAGPFCGAVVGITTNLLAHILYGIPWFYAIVSVIIALIVGFAARKRLLHTLLGTLNVGVVLAVSTSLVAFVLNLILNNGSTGSAWGDAVKGFLAERGLNPWVSLFIGELSSRRPRTR
;
A
#
# COMPACT_ATOMS: atom_id res chain seq x y z
N MET A 1 13.54 -5.49 20.59
CA MET A 1 13.28 -4.10 20.19
C MET A 1 13.03 -3.27 21.43
N LYS A 2 13.87 -2.27 21.73
CA LYS A 2 13.57 -1.29 22.78
C LYS A 2 12.33 -0.52 22.28
N ARG A 3 11.18 -0.69 22.97
CA ARG A 3 10.06 0.25 22.78
C ARG A 3 10.64 1.64 22.96
N ILE A 4 10.40 2.51 21.97
CA ILE A 4 10.69 3.93 22.18
C ILE A 4 9.89 4.30 23.42
N LYS A 5 10.58 4.55 24.54
CA LYS A 5 9.99 5.22 25.70
C LYS A 5 9.83 6.68 25.34
N GLY A 6 9.08 6.93 24.26
CA GLY A 6 8.82 8.26 23.75
C GLY A 6 7.61 8.85 24.47
N SER A 7 7.67 10.13 24.74
CA SER A 7 6.48 10.89 25.12
C SER A 7 5.42 10.78 24.02
N LEU A 8 4.16 11.00 24.31
CA LEU A 8 3.06 11.07 23.34
C LEU A 8 3.43 12.00 22.16
N ALA A 9 4.15 13.08 22.44
CA ALA A 9 4.66 14.01 21.45
C ALA A 9 5.63 13.36 20.46
N ALA A 10 6.52 12.45 20.89
CA ALA A 10 7.44 11.75 19.99
C ALA A 10 6.71 10.80 19.03
N TYR A 11 5.66 10.11 19.50
CA TYR A 11 4.82 9.29 18.64
C TYR A 11 4.02 10.14 17.64
N ALA A 12 3.46 11.27 18.09
CA ALA A 12 2.75 12.20 17.20
C ALA A 12 3.67 12.75 16.11
N LEU A 13 4.88 13.16 16.47
CA LEU A 13 5.87 13.64 15.51
C LEU A 13 6.28 12.56 14.49
N LEU A 14 6.48 11.32 14.95
CA LEU A 14 6.77 10.19 14.06
C LEU A 14 5.62 9.96 13.07
N VAL A 15 4.36 9.97 13.53
CA VAL A 15 3.18 9.80 12.69
C VAL A 15 3.11 10.91 11.65
N LEU A 16 3.30 12.18 12.05
CA LEU A 16 3.27 13.33 11.14
C LEU A 16 4.40 13.23 10.08
N ALA A 17 5.62 12.87 10.50
CA ALA A 17 6.73 12.66 9.58
C ALA A 17 6.44 11.54 8.58
N CYS A 18 5.87 10.42 9.03
CA CYS A 18 5.48 9.30 8.17
C CYS A 18 4.35 9.67 7.20
N LEU A 19 3.38 10.47 7.62
CA LEU A 19 2.34 11.01 6.74
C LEU A 19 2.93 11.92 5.66
N ALA A 20 3.88 12.79 6.04
CA ALA A 20 4.59 13.65 5.10
C ALA A 20 5.40 12.83 4.07
N VAL A 21 6.04 11.74 4.49
CA VAL A 21 6.75 10.81 3.59
C VAL A 21 5.78 10.13 2.61
N ASN A 22 4.62 9.65 3.09
CA ASN A 22 3.61 9.04 2.22
C ASN A 22 3.11 10.04 1.18
N TRP A 23 2.76 11.24 1.61
CA TRP A 23 2.27 12.27 0.72
C TRP A 23 3.34 12.73 -0.28
N GLY A 24 4.56 12.97 0.19
CA GLY A 24 5.70 13.32 -0.66
C GLY A 24 6.01 12.23 -1.70
N GLY A 25 5.98 10.95 -1.29
CA GLY A 25 6.15 9.80 -2.17
C GLY A 25 5.08 9.76 -3.26
N ASP A 26 3.82 9.99 -2.90
CA ASP A 26 2.71 10.05 -3.86
C ASP A 26 2.89 11.19 -4.88
N GLN A 27 3.32 12.38 -4.42
CA GLN A 27 3.60 13.52 -5.32
C GLN A 27 4.75 13.23 -6.30
N ILE A 28 5.82 12.60 -5.84
CA ILE A 28 6.96 12.23 -6.70
C ILE A 28 6.52 11.25 -7.78
N VAL A 29 5.83 10.18 -7.40
CA VAL A 29 5.32 9.16 -8.34
C VAL A 29 4.36 9.77 -9.35
N SER A 30 3.46 10.61 -8.89
CA SER A 30 2.47 11.29 -9.75
C SER A 30 3.13 12.19 -10.78
N ARG A 31 4.19 12.91 -10.42
CA ARG A 31 4.94 13.78 -11.34
C ARG A 31 5.78 13.02 -12.33
N LEU A 32 6.43 11.93 -11.90
CA LEU A 32 7.31 11.11 -12.74
C LEU A 32 6.55 10.06 -13.56
N ASN A 33 5.26 9.88 -13.33
CA ASN A 33 4.43 8.82 -13.92
C ASN A 33 5.01 7.41 -13.73
N TRP A 34 5.66 7.15 -12.59
CA TRP A 34 6.23 5.85 -12.29
C TRP A 34 5.15 4.84 -11.87
N PRO A 35 5.28 3.56 -12.29
CA PRO A 35 4.34 2.50 -11.93
C PRO A 35 4.67 1.89 -10.55
N VAL A 36 4.87 2.73 -9.54
CA VAL A 36 5.20 2.30 -8.18
C VAL A 36 4.33 3.01 -7.15
N TRP A 37 4.09 2.35 -6.03
CA TRP A 37 3.30 2.85 -4.92
C TRP A 37 4.25 3.31 -3.81
N LEU A 38 4.55 4.61 -3.74
CA LEU A 38 5.45 5.20 -2.73
C LEU A 38 4.67 5.84 -1.56
N ASP A 39 3.35 5.79 -1.62
CA ASP A 39 2.44 6.31 -0.59
C ASP A 39 2.33 5.42 0.66
N SER A 40 3.01 4.28 0.67
CA SER A 40 3.02 3.32 1.79
C SER A 40 4.35 3.28 2.54
N ILE A 41 5.37 4.02 2.10
CA ILE A 41 6.71 4.01 2.74
C ILE A 41 6.63 4.45 4.20
N GLY A 42 5.93 5.56 4.47
CA GLY A 42 5.74 6.04 5.84
C GLY A 42 4.96 5.04 6.70
N THR A 43 3.97 4.34 6.12
CA THR A 43 3.24 3.26 6.80
C THR A 43 4.18 2.14 7.21
N VAL A 44 5.06 1.68 6.30
CA VAL A 44 6.08 0.65 6.55
C VAL A 44 7.06 1.10 7.62
N VAL A 45 7.61 2.30 7.51
CA VAL A 45 8.56 2.87 8.47
C VAL A 45 7.94 3.00 9.86
N CYS A 46 6.72 3.55 9.94
CA CYS A 46 6.01 3.69 11.20
C CYS A 46 5.70 2.32 11.84
N ALA A 47 5.26 1.34 11.04
CA ALA A 47 4.99 -0.02 11.50
C ALA A 47 6.26 -0.71 12.01
N TYR A 48 7.39 -0.50 11.34
CA TYR A 48 8.69 -1.03 11.75
C TYR A 48 9.18 -0.43 13.07
N ILE A 49 9.09 0.89 13.24
CA ILE A 49 9.64 1.61 14.40
C ILE A 49 8.69 1.54 15.61
N ALA A 50 7.42 1.89 15.42
CA ALA A 50 6.44 2.05 16.49
C ALA A 50 5.45 0.87 16.62
N GLY A 51 5.48 -0.05 15.66
CA GLY A 51 4.66 -1.26 15.65
C GLY A 51 3.41 -1.16 14.78
N PRO A 52 2.71 -2.30 14.61
CA PRO A 52 1.66 -2.45 13.61
C PRO A 52 0.50 -1.46 13.77
N PHE A 53 0.09 -1.17 15.00
CA PHE A 53 -1.03 -0.26 15.24
C PHE A 53 -0.70 1.18 14.85
N CYS A 54 0.52 1.64 15.15
CA CYS A 54 0.95 2.99 14.78
C CYS A 54 1.06 3.13 13.25
N GLY A 55 1.62 2.12 12.57
CA GLY A 55 1.64 2.06 11.11
C GLY A 55 0.23 2.04 10.50
N ALA A 56 -0.72 1.30 11.11
CA ALA A 56 -2.10 1.26 10.64
C ALA A 56 -2.77 2.64 10.72
N VAL A 57 -2.53 3.40 11.80
CA VAL A 57 -3.03 4.78 11.92
C VAL A 57 -2.49 5.64 10.77
N VAL A 58 -1.18 5.58 10.48
CA VAL A 58 -0.58 6.32 9.35
C VAL A 58 -1.24 5.90 8.03
N GLY A 59 -1.37 4.60 7.76
CA GLY A 59 -1.95 4.09 6.53
C GLY A 59 -3.42 4.48 6.33
N ILE A 60 -4.25 4.38 7.38
CA ILE A 60 -5.65 4.81 7.34
C ILE A 60 -5.74 6.32 7.07
N THR A 61 -4.98 7.13 7.81
CA THR A 61 -4.99 8.59 7.65
C THR A 61 -4.54 9.00 6.26
N THR A 62 -3.49 8.38 5.71
CA THR A 62 -3.03 8.63 4.32
C THR A 62 -4.15 8.38 3.32
N ASN A 63 -4.84 7.23 3.41
CA ASN A 63 -5.91 6.89 2.46
C ASN A 63 -7.16 7.74 2.64
N LEU A 64 -7.51 8.14 3.87
CA LEU A 64 -8.61 9.08 4.10
C LEU A 64 -8.30 10.46 3.53
N LEU A 65 -7.07 10.97 3.72
CA LEU A 65 -6.64 12.22 3.09
C LEU A 65 -6.67 12.12 1.56
N ALA A 66 -6.19 11.00 0.99
CA ALA A 66 -6.24 10.76 -0.44
C ALA A 66 -7.70 10.69 -0.97
N HIS A 67 -8.62 10.15 -0.17
CA HIS A 67 -10.05 10.15 -0.51
C HIS A 67 -10.60 11.58 -0.57
N ILE A 68 -10.33 12.38 0.46
CA ILE A 68 -10.85 13.76 0.56
C ILE A 68 -10.25 14.66 -0.52
N LEU A 69 -8.94 14.55 -0.79
CA LEU A 69 -8.23 15.45 -1.70
C LEU A 69 -8.33 15.05 -3.17
N TYR A 70 -8.39 13.75 -3.46
CA TYR A 70 -8.26 13.22 -4.81
C TYR A 70 -9.40 12.27 -5.22
N GLY A 71 -10.38 12.03 -4.35
CA GLY A 71 -11.50 11.12 -4.64
C GLY A 71 -11.10 9.65 -4.73
N ILE A 72 -9.90 9.27 -4.24
CA ILE A 72 -9.45 7.87 -4.24
C ILE A 72 -10.34 7.06 -3.31
N PRO A 73 -10.80 5.86 -3.71
CA PRO A 73 -11.68 5.08 -2.86
C PRO A 73 -11.09 4.80 -1.47
N TRP A 74 -11.83 5.15 -0.42
CA TRP A 74 -11.40 5.04 0.99
C TRP A 74 -11.10 3.60 1.42
N PHE A 75 -11.70 2.61 0.78
CA PHE A 75 -11.54 1.20 1.14
C PHE A 75 -10.09 0.68 0.94
N TYR A 76 -9.25 1.38 0.16
CA TYR A 76 -7.82 1.05 0.09
C TYR A 76 -7.08 1.24 1.42
N ALA A 77 -7.67 1.92 2.40
CA ALA A 77 -7.17 1.94 3.77
C ALA A 77 -7.00 0.52 4.36
N ILE A 78 -7.83 -0.45 3.94
CA ILE A 78 -7.72 -1.86 4.36
C ILE A 78 -6.38 -2.45 3.92
N VAL A 79 -5.95 -2.15 2.69
CA VAL A 79 -4.65 -2.59 2.17
C VAL A 79 -3.51 -2.03 3.01
N SER A 80 -3.56 -0.75 3.36
CA SER A 80 -2.55 -0.10 4.21
C SER A 80 -2.51 -0.66 5.63
N VAL A 81 -3.65 -1.05 6.19
CA VAL A 81 -3.70 -1.76 7.49
C VAL A 81 -3.00 -3.12 7.39
N ILE A 82 -3.22 -3.87 6.32
CA ILE A 82 -2.57 -5.17 6.11
C ILE A 82 -1.04 -5.00 5.98
N ILE A 83 -0.58 -3.99 5.23
CA ILE A 83 0.85 -3.64 5.15
C ILE A 83 1.41 -3.40 6.55
N ALA A 84 0.75 -2.55 7.34
CA ALA A 84 1.19 -2.21 8.69
C ALA A 84 1.25 -3.43 9.62
N LEU A 85 0.26 -4.32 9.54
CA LEU A 85 0.23 -5.55 10.34
C LEU A 85 1.38 -6.49 9.94
N ILE A 86 1.54 -6.79 8.65
CA ILE A 86 2.59 -7.70 8.17
C ILE A 86 3.97 -7.16 8.57
N VAL A 87 4.28 -5.91 8.26
CA VAL A 87 5.58 -5.29 8.58
C VAL A 87 5.81 -5.21 10.07
N GLY A 88 4.82 -4.75 10.83
CA GLY A 88 4.94 -4.59 12.27
C GLY A 88 5.14 -5.92 13.01
N PHE A 89 4.47 -6.99 12.57
CA PHE A 89 4.69 -8.33 13.14
C PHE A 89 6.01 -8.94 12.67
N ALA A 90 6.40 -8.76 11.40
CA ALA A 90 7.69 -9.20 10.88
C ALA A 90 8.86 -8.51 11.61
N ALA A 91 8.74 -7.21 11.89
CA ALA A 91 9.71 -6.45 12.68
C ALA A 91 9.84 -7.00 14.11
N ARG A 92 8.71 -7.31 14.77
CA ARG A 92 8.71 -7.90 16.11
C ARG A 92 9.39 -9.27 16.14
N LYS A 93 9.21 -10.08 15.10
CA LYS A 93 9.85 -11.40 14.95
C LYS A 93 11.28 -11.30 14.41
N ARG A 94 11.84 -10.11 14.24
CA ARG A 94 13.19 -9.85 13.70
C ARG A 94 13.42 -10.40 12.28
N LEU A 95 12.36 -10.68 11.52
CA LEU A 95 12.47 -11.21 10.17
C LEU A 95 13.13 -10.20 9.20
N LEU A 96 13.01 -8.90 9.46
CA LEU A 96 13.57 -7.82 8.65
C LEU A 96 15.06 -7.53 8.92
N HIS A 97 15.74 -8.37 9.73
CA HIS A 97 17.17 -8.20 10.02
C HIS A 97 18.07 -8.93 9.02
N THR A 98 17.53 -9.82 8.21
CA THR A 98 18.26 -10.55 7.18
C THR A 98 17.70 -10.22 5.79
N LEU A 99 18.56 -10.24 4.77
CA LEU A 99 18.13 -9.98 3.39
C LEU A 99 17.05 -10.98 2.95
N LEU A 100 17.26 -12.28 3.21
CA LEU A 100 16.30 -13.31 2.87
C LEU A 100 14.96 -13.13 3.58
N GLY A 101 14.98 -12.77 4.88
CA GLY A 101 13.77 -12.47 5.64
C GLY A 101 13.03 -11.23 5.09
N THR A 102 13.77 -10.19 4.71
CA THR A 102 13.18 -8.99 4.08
C THR A 102 12.56 -9.31 2.74
N LEU A 103 13.22 -10.10 1.90
CA LEU A 103 12.68 -10.55 0.60
C LEU A 103 11.41 -11.38 0.79
N ASN A 104 11.41 -12.33 1.73
CA ASN A 104 10.23 -13.15 2.04
C ASN A 104 9.05 -12.27 2.52
N VAL A 105 9.30 -11.32 3.40
CA VAL A 105 8.26 -10.38 3.84
C VAL A 105 7.78 -9.52 2.68
N GLY A 106 8.66 -9.10 1.78
CA GLY A 106 8.29 -8.37 0.56
C GLY A 106 7.38 -9.18 -0.36
N VAL A 107 7.67 -10.46 -0.57
CA VAL A 107 6.82 -11.37 -1.35
C VAL A 107 5.44 -11.54 -0.68
N VAL A 108 5.42 -11.78 0.63
CA VAL A 108 4.17 -11.91 1.40
C VAL A 108 3.34 -10.61 1.30
N LEU A 109 4.00 -9.46 1.41
CA LEU A 109 3.33 -8.15 1.22
C LEU A 109 2.72 -8.05 -0.18
N ALA A 110 3.52 -8.29 -1.23
CA ALA A 110 3.06 -8.17 -2.61
C ALA A 110 1.85 -9.06 -2.88
N VAL A 111 1.92 -10.33 -2.51
CA VAL A 111 0.81 -11.29 -2.71
C VAL A 111 -0.41 -10.91 -1.89
N SER A 112 -0.23 -10.63 -0.59
CA SER A 112 -1.37 -10.33 0.31
C SER A 112 -2.08 -9.04 -0.08
N THR A 113 -1.33 -7.98 -0.40
CA THR A 113 -1.93 -6.68 -0.79
C THR A 113 -2.62 -6.76 -2.13
N SER A 114 -2.01 -7.45 -3.13
CA SER A 114 -2.64 -7.64 -4.44
C SER A 114 -3.89 -8.50 -4.36
N LEU A 115 -3.89 -9.55 -3.52
CA LEU A 115 -5.08 -10.38 -3.33
C LEU A 115 -6.23 -9.59 -2.71
N VAL A 116 -5.93 -8.78 -1.69
CA VAL A 116 -6.94 -7.95 -1.03
C VAL A 116 -7.44 -6.85 -1.98
N ALA A 117 -6.55 -6.16 -2.68
CA ALA A 117 -6.93 -5.16 -3.67
C ALA A 117 -7.77 -5.78 -4.80
N PHE A 118 -7.40 -6.97 -5.27
CA PHE A 118 -8.19 -7.74 -6.24
C PHE A 118 -9.63 -7.97 -5.77
N VAL A 119 -9.80 -8.46 -4.53
CA VAL A 119 -11.15 -8.71 -3.97
C VAL A 119 -11.93 -7.41 -3.79
N LEU A 120 -11.28 -6.36 -3.29
CA LEU A 120 -11.90 -5.05 -3.13
C LEU A 120 -12.34 -4.45 -4.47
N ASN A 121 -11.49 -4.52 -5.48
CA ASN A 121 -11.79 -4.00 -6.82
C ASN A 121 -12.88 -4.83 -7.51
N LEU A 122 -12.92 -6.12 -7.27
CA LEU A 122 -13.97 -6.99 -7.78
C LEU A 122 -15.33 -6.61 -7.22
N ILE A 123 -15.41 -6.41 -5.90
CA ILE A 123 -16.69 -6.21 -5.20
C ILE A 123 -17.13 -4.74 -5.27
N LEU A 124 -16.19 -3.80 -5.09
CA LEU A 124 -16.49 -2.38 -4.88
C LEU A 124 -16.20 -1.50 -6.11
N ASN A 125 -15.38 -1.97 -7.05
CA ASN A 125 -14.94 -1.20 -8.21
C ASN A 125 -15.31 -1.86 -9.56
N ASN A 126 -16.33 -2.73 -9.54
CA ASN A 126 -16.85 -3.44 -10.74
C ASN A 126 -15.74 -4.13 -11.56
N GLY A 127 -14.71 -4.64 -10.90
CA GLY A 127 -13.58 -5.31 -11.55
C GLY A 127 -12.60 -4.40 -12.30
N SER A 128 -12.62 -3.10 -12.07
CA SER A 128 -11.53 -2.20 -12.45
C SER A 128 -10.41 -2.29 -11.43
N THR A 129 -9.15 -2.26 -11.88
CA THR A 129 -7.99 -2.23 -10.97
C THR A 129 -7.82 -0.88 -10.26
N GLY A 130 -8.66 0.10 -10.60
CA GLY A 130 -8.54 1.46 -10.10
C GLY A 130 -7.33 2.21 -10.67
N SER A 131 -6.66 1.66 -11.70
CA SER A 131 -5.56 2.33 -12.38
C SER A 131 -5.62 2.11 -13.90
N ALA A 132 -5.32 3.17 -14.66
CA ALA A 132 -5.33 3.08 -16.12
C ALA A 132 -4.33 2.05 -16.66
N TRP A 133 -3.19 1.89 -16.01
CA TRP A 133 -2.17 0.92 -16.39
C TRP A 133 -2.61 -0.53 -16.10
N GLY A 134 -3.10 -0.78 -14.89
CA GLY A 134 -3.60 -2.10 -14.52
C GLY A 134 -4.78 -2.54 -15.40
N ASP A 135 -5.70 -1.62 -15.71
CA ASP A 135 -6.81 -1.89 -16.61
C ASP A 135 -6.35 -2.12 -18.06
N ALA A 136 -5.31 -1.43 -18.53
CA ALA A 136 -4.70 -1.70 -19.83
C ALA A 136 -4.05 -3.07 -19.90
N VAL A 137 -3.28 -3.48 -18.87
CA VAL A 137 -2.70 -4.83 -18.78
C VAL A 137 -3.79 -5.89 -18.72
N LYS A 138 -4.83 -5.69 -17.91
CA LYS A 138 -5.99 -6.58 -17.85
C LYS A 138 -6.65 -6.73 -19.22
N GLY A 139 -6.92 -5.63 -19.93
CA GLY A 139 -7.53 -5.65 -21.27
C GLY A 139 -6.67 -6.42 -22.26
N PHE A 140 -5.38 -6.12 -22.33
CA PHE A 140 -4.43 -6.79 -23.21
C PHE A 140 -4.33 -8.31 -22.99
N LEU A 141 -4.40 -8.76 -21.72
CA LEU A 141 -4.38 -10.17 -21.38
C LEU A 141 -5.73 -10.86 -21.70
N ALA A 142 -6.84 -10.15 -21.47
CA ALA A 142 -8.18 -10.67 -21.79
C ALA A 142 -8.38 -10.84 -23.31
N GLU A 143 -7.88 -9.90 -24.13
CA GLU A 143 -7.91 -9.99 -25.61
C GLU A 143 -7.13 -11.19 -26.14
N ARG A 144 -6.12 -11.67 -25.39
CA ARG A 144 -5.34 -12.87 -25.72
C ARG A 144 -5.94 -14.18 -25.20
N GLY A 145 -7.16 -14.13 -24.69
CA GLY A 145 -7.90 -15.32 -24.26
C GLY A 145 -7.57 -15.79 -22.84
N LEU A 146 -6.83 -15.00 -22.04
CA LEU A 146 -6.67 -15.33 -20.63
C LEU A 146 -7.98 -15.17 -19.87
N ASN A 147 -8.16 -16.02 -18.86
CA ASN A 147 -9.32 -15.94 -17.98
C ASN A 147 -9.43 -14.52 -17.38
N PRO A 148 -10.62 -13.87 -17.41
CA PRO A 148 -10.81 -12.51 -16.91
C PRO A 148 -10.35 -12.30 -15.48
N TRP A 149 -10.48 -13.30 -14.61
CA TRP A 149 -10.03 -13.26 -13.22
C TRP A 149 -8.50 -13.22 -13.10
N VAL A 150 -7.80 -14.03 -13.92
CA VAL A 150 -6.34 -14.06 -13.97
C VAL A 150 -5.82 -12.75 -14.55
N SER A 151 -6.46 -12.22 -15.60
CA SER A 151 -6.12 -10.94 -16.20
C SER A 151 -6.28 -9.78 -15.22
N LEU A 152 -7.34 -9.79 -14.41
CA LEU A 152 -7.57 -8.80 -13.36
C LEU A 152 -6.49 -8.88 -12.28
N PHE A 153 -6.13 -10.08 -11.81
CA PHE A 153 -5.10 -10.26 -10.79
C PHE A 153 -3.71 -9.80 -11.27
N ILE A 154 -3.35 -10.12 -12.51
CA ILE A 154 -2.08 -9.67 -13.11
C ILE A 154 -2.12 -8.15 -13.33
N GLY A 155 -3.25 -7.60 -13.76
CA GLY A 155 -3.47 -6.16 -13.87
C GLY A 155 -3.27 -5.45 -12.52
N GLU A 156 -3.76 -6.04 -11.43
CA GLU A 156 -3.59 -5.51 -10.08
C GLU A 156 -2.12 -5.51 -9.62
N LEU A 157 -1.38 -6.59 -9.88
CA LEU A 157 0.07 -6.66 -9.60
C LEU A 157 0.87 -5.59 -10.33
N SER A 158 0.39 -5.14 -11.49
CA SER A 158 1.03 -4.12 -12.34
C SER A 158 0.39 -2.73 -12.22
N SER A 159 -0.58 -2.54 -11.33
CA SER A 159 -1.44 -1.37 -11.32
C SER A 159 -0.75 -0.07 -10.85
N ARG A 160 -1.21 1.05 -11.43
CA ARG A 160 -0.92 2.43 -10.99
C ARG A 160 -2.20 3.11 -10.53
N ARG A 161 -2.07 4.10 -9.68
CA ARG A 161 -3.17 5.02 -9.38
C ARG A 161 -3.66 5.75 -10.63
N PRO A 162 -4.98 5.89 -10.81
CA PRO A 162 -5.51 6.75 -11.85
C PRO A 162 -5.13 8.21 -11.52
N ARG A 163 -4.74 8.93 -12.57
CA ARG A 163 -4.56 10.38 -12.49
C ARG A 163 -5.96 11.00 -12.50
N THR A 164 -6.48 11.43 -11.37
CA THR A 164 -7.63 12.35 -11.35
C THR A 164 -7.17 13.67 -11.96
N ARG A 165 -7.78 14.06 -13.07
CA ARG A 165 -7.66 15.41 -13.65
C ARG A 165 -8.43 16.38 -12.81
#